data_32ce491d5844034b49ba7c143227337d
#
_entry.id   32ce491d5844034b49ba7c143227337d
#
_cell.length_a   1.000
_cell.length_b   1.000
_cell.length_c   1.000
_cell.angle_alpha   90.00
_cell.angle_beta   90.00
_cell.angle_gamma   90.00
#
_symmetry.space_group_name_H-M   'P 1'
#
loop_
_entity.id
_entity.type
_entity.pdbx_description
1 polymer ?
#
loop_
_entity_poly.entity_id
_entity_poly.type
_entity_poly.pdbx_seq_one_letter_code
_entity_poly.pdbx_strand_id
1 'polypeptide(L)'
;MSEFVKIATKSELPEVDSAAEFTAGDRTICIANVSGEYCAMDNVCPHEGGPLGMGFVDGTKLVCPWHGWQIEAKTGVAENGAATVPIYELRIEGDDVMVAI
;
A
#
# COMPACT_ATOMS: atom_id res chain seq x y z
N MET A 1 -2.18 -12.11 -16.12
CA MET A 1 -0.79 -12.18 -15.64
C MET A 1 -0.30 -10.80 -15.26
N SER A 2 0.35 -10.74 -14.14
CA SER A 2 0.88 -9.47 -13.67
C SER A 2 2.26 -9.20 -14.25
N GLU A 3 2.54 -7.94 -14.56
CA GLU A 3 3.85 -7.51 -15.01
C GLU A 3 4.43 -6.58 -13.94
N PHE A 4 5.73 -6.73 -13.67
CA PHE A 4 6.41 -5.81 -12.79
C PHE A 4 6.71 -4.51 -13.49
N VAL A 5 6.26 -3.41 -12.92
CA VAL A 5 6.50 -2.07 -13.44
C VAL A 5 7.22 -1.26 -12.38
N LYS A 6 8.20 -0.47 -12.81
CA LYS A 6 8.86 0.45 -11.90
C LYS A 6 7.92 1.60 -11.58
N ILE A 7 7.69 1.86 -10.29
CA ILE A 7 6.82 2.94 -9.87
C ILE A 7 7.54 4.00 -9.04
N ALA A 8 8.73 3.68 -8.54
CA ALA A 8 9.47 4.60 -7.67
C ALA A 8 10.92 4.19 -7.59
N THR A 9 11.73 5.04 -6.94
CA THR A 9 13.07 4.68 -6.53
C THR A 9 13.06 4.39 -5.04
N LYS A 10 14.04 3.63 -4.59
CA LYS A 10 14.13 3.20 -3.19
C LYS A 10 14.13 4.38 -2.22
N SER A 11 14.73 5.51 -2.61
CA SER A 11 14.78 6.69 -1.76
C SER A 11 13.43 7.38 -1.58
N GLU A 12 12.44 7.04 -2.42
CA GLU A 12 11.09 7.63 -2.34
C GLU A 12 10.15 6.83 -1.44
N LEU A 13 10.59 5.67 -0.95
CA LEU A 13 9.75 4.81 -0.12
C LEU A 13 9.46 5.45 1.24
N PRO A 14 8.27 5.16 1.83
CA PRO A 14 7.92 5.75 3.12
C PRO A 14 8.78 5.23 4.25
N GLU A 15 8.87 6.02 5.30
CA GLU A 15 9.56 5.62 6.53
C GLU A 15 8.75 4.57 7.27
N VAL A 16 9.38 3.93 8.27
CA VAL A 16 8.72 2.94 9.11
C VAL A 16 7.43 3.51 9.71
N ASP A 17 6.37 2.70 9.67
CA ASP A 17 5.03 3.04 10.15
C ASP A 17 4.33 4.13 9.35
N SER A 18 4.83 4.42 8.14
CA SER A 18 4.24 5.38 7.23
C SER A 18 3.77 4.70 5.94
N ALA A 19 2.94 5.42 5.20
CA ALA A 19 2.50 4.99 3.89
C ALA A 19 2.66 6.15 2.90
N ALA A 20 2.67 5.84 1.61
CA ALA A 20 2.79 6.85 0.57
C ALA A 20 2.03 6.41 -0.67
N GLU A 21 1.66 7.39 -1.49
CA GLU A 21 0.96 7.15 -2.76
C GLU A 21 1.94 7.17 -3.91
N PHE A 22 1.79 6.22 -4.84
CA PHE A 22 2.59 6.15 -6.04
C PHE A 22 1.68 5.90 -7.23
N THR A 23 2.04 6.46 -8.38
CA THR A 23 1.24 6.32 -9.59
C THR A 23 1.89 5.35 -10.55
N ALA A 24 1.10 4.40 -11.05
CA ALA A 24 1.52 3.44 -12.06
C ALA A 24 0.48 3.49 -13.19
N GLY A 25 0.79 4.22 -14.25
CA GLY A 25 -0.17 4.46 -15.33
C GLY A 25 -1.36 5.27 -14.83
N ASP A 26 -2.55 4.70 -14.92
CA ASP A 26 -3.78 5.33 -14.45
C ASP A 26 -4.19 4.86 -13.05
N ARG A 27 -3.32 4.08 -12.39
CA ARG A 27 -3.59 3.55 -11.05
C ARG A 27 -2.77 4.29 -10.00
N THR A 28 -3.35 4.45 -8.83
CA THR A 28 -2.63 4.93 -7.65
C THR A 28 -2.44 3.75 -6.71
N ILE A 29 -1.20 3.53 -6.30
CA ILE A 29 -0.81 2.41 -5.46
C ILE A 29 -0.37 2.94 -4.10
N CYS A 30 -0.83 2.30 -3.04
CA CYS A 30 -0.37 2.61 -1.68
C CYS A 30 0.78 1.66 -1.34
N ILE A 31 1.91 2.21 -0.88
CA ILE A 31 2.99 1.41 -0.32
C ILE A 31 3.10 1.77 1.15
N ALA A 32 3.00 0.77 2.01
CA ALA A 32 3.12 0.91 3.45
C ALA A 32 4.40 0.27 3.94
N ASN A 33 5.07 0.91 4.90
CA ASN A 33 6.27 0.37 5.52
C ASN A 33 5.91 -0.18 6.89
N VAL A 34 5.81 -1.50 6.98
CA VAL A 34 5.44 -2.20 8.20
C VAL A 34 6.69 -2.78 8.82
N SER A 35 7.27 -2.07 9.78
CA SER A 35 8.50 -2.49 10.48
C SER A 35 9.66 -2.79 9.54
N GLY A 36 9.77 -2.03 8.47
CA GLY A 36 10.83 -2.20 7.47
C GLY A 36 10.44 -3.09 6.30
N GLU A 37 9.28 -3.70 6.33
CA GLU A 37 8.76 -4.52 5.24
C GLU A 37 7.74 -3.73 4.45
N TYR A 38 7.92 -3.66 3.14
CA TYR A 38 7.04 -2.86 2.28
C TYR A 38 5.89 -3.70 1.74
N CYS A 39 4.68 -3.15 1.85
CA CYS A 39 3.47 -3.78 1.35
C CYS A 39 2.81 -2.86 0.35
N ALA A 40 2.46 -3.37 -0.83
CA ALA A 40 1.80 -2.59 -1.87
C ALA A 40 0.36 -3.04 -2.02
N MET A 41 -0.54 -2.07 -2.13
CA MET A 41 -1.96 -2.36 -2.32
C MET A 41 -2.63 -1.23 -3.06
N ASP A 42 -3.87 -1.46 -3.48
CA ASP A 42 -4.67 -0.42 -4.11
C ASP A 42 -4.85 0.74 -3.13
N ASN A 43 -4.85 1.97 -3.64
CA ASN A 43 -4.88 3.16 -2.79
C ASN A 43 -6.29 3.54 -2.33
N VAL A 44 -7.29 2.77 -2.71
CA VAL A 44 -8.69 3.08 -2.43
C VAL A 44 -9.20 2.29 -1.24
N CYS A 45 -9.60 2.99 -0.19
CA CYS A 45 -10.21 2.35 0.97
C CYS A 45 -11.59 1.80 0.57
N PRO A 46 -11.89 0.53 0.88
CA PRO A 46 -13.17 -0.06 0.49
C PRO A 46 -14.36 0.55 1.21
N HIS A 47 -14.13 1.31 2.28
CA HIS A 47 -15.19 1.95 3.05
C HIS A 47 -15.83 3.11 2.27
N GLU A 48 -15.05 4.15 1.93
CA GLU A 48 -15.58 5.32 1.23
C GLU A 48 -14.62 5.84 0.16
N GLY A 49 -13.67 5.04 -0.26
CA GLY A 49 -12.72 5.45 -1.28
C GLY A 49 -11.61 6.36 -0.78
N GLY A 50 -11.39 6.42 0.53
CA GLY A 50 -10.34 7.24 1.10
C GLY A 50 -8.95 6.84 0.62
N PRO A 51 -8.00 7.80 0.54
CA PRO A 51 -6.66 7.53 0.02
C PRO A 51 -5.79 6.83 1.06
N LEU A 52 -5.63 5.52 0.93
CA LEU A 52 -4.87 4.72 1.90
C LEU A 52 -3.43 5.17 2.05
N GLY A 53 -2.82 5.67 0.98
CA GLY A 53 -1.45 6.18 1.02
C GLY A 53 -1.27 7.45 1.84
N MET A 54 -2.36 8.11 2.21
CA MET A 54 -2.34 9.27 3.09
C MET A 54 -2.51 8.88 4.56
N GLY A 55 -2.70 7.58 4.82
CA GLY A 55 -2.84 7.07 6.18
C GLY A 55 -1.50 6.76 6.82
N PHE A 56 -1.53 5.88 7.79
CA PHE A 56 -0.32 5.47 8.51
C PHE A 56 -0.44 4.00 8.93
N VAL A 57 0.67 3.45 9.43
CA VAL A 57 0.72 2.05 9.88
C VAL A 57 0.69 2.01 11.40
N ASP A 58 -0.18 1.16 11.95
CA ASP A 58 -0.26 0.90 13.38
C ASP A 58 -0.10 -0.61 13.58
N GLY A 59 1.05 -1.02 14.08
CA GLY A 59 1.40 -2.43 14.18
C GLY A 59 1.55 -3.07 12.81
N THR A 60 0.65 -3.96 12.45
CA THR A 60 0.63 -4.61 11.13
C THR A 60 -0.48 -4.06 10.24
N LYS A 61 -1.19 -3.04 10.70
CA LYS A 61 -2.36 -2.55 10.00
C LYS A 61 -2.15 -1.17 9.41
N LEU A 62 -2.67 -0.98 8.21
CA LEU A 62 -2.73 0.31 7.56
C LEU A 62 -4.03 0.98 7.95
N VAL A 63 -3.94 2.20 8.48
CA VAL A 63 -5.11 2.94 8.97
C VAL A 63 -5.51 3.97 7.92
N CYS A 64 -6.76 3.86 7.45
CA CYS A 64 -7.32 4.82 6.50
C CYS A 64 -7.48 6.18 7.18
N PRO A 65 -7.09 7.30 6.51
CA PRO A 65 -7.24 8.62 7.10
C PRO A 65 -8.71 9.04 7.25
N TRP A 66 -9.62 8.35 6.54
CA TRP A 66 -11.05 8.60 6.65
C TRP A 66 -11.66 7.57 7.59
N HIS A 67 -12.14 8.00 8.75
CA HIS A 67 -12.85 7.18 9.74
C HIS A 67 -12.01 6.11 10.44
N GLY A 68 -10.73 6.01 10.16
CA GLY A 68 -9.84 5.11 10.89
C GLY A 68 -10.01 3.63 10.62
N TRP A 69 -10.55 3.25 9.46
CA TRP A 69 -10.62 1.84 9.09
C TRP A 69 -9.23 1.22 9.06
N GLN A 70 -9.11 0.05 9.64
CA GLN A 70 -7.83 -0.67 9.71
C GLN A 70 -7.84 -1.83 8.72
N ILE A 71 -6.76 -1.92 7.95
CA ILE A 71 -6.61 -2.94 6.91
C ILE A 71 -5.31 -3.67 7.15
N GLU A 72 -5.37 -5.00 7.19
CA GLU A 72 -4.16 -5.81 7.36
C GLU A 72 -3.25 -5.58 6.15
N ALA A 73 -2.07 -5.01 6.38
CA ALA A 73 -1.21 -4.55 5.30
C ALA A 73 -0.73 -5.68 4.39
N LYS A 74 -0.54 -6.88 4.93
CA LYS A 74 -0.03 -8.01 4.14
C LYS A 74 -1.10 -8.71 3.32
N THR A 75 -2.35 -8.65 3.74
CA THR A 75 -3.42 -9.40 3.10
C THR A 75 -4.47 -8.52 2.43
N GLY A 76 -4.55 -7.25 2.83
CA GLY A 76 -5.57 -6.34 2.33
C GLY A 76 -6.93 -6.50 2.98
N VAL A 77 -7.06 -7.39 3.96
CA VAL A 77 -8.35 -7.67 4.58
C VAL A 77 -8.67 -6.58 5.61
N ALA A 78 -9.86 -5.99 5.51
CA ALA A 78 -10.31 -5.00 6.47
C ALA A 78 -10.55 -5.66 7.83
N GLU A 79 -10.34 -4.90 8.91
CA GLU A 79 -10.43 -5.41 10.28
C GLU A 79 -11.76 -6.09 10.57
N ASN A 80 -12.84 -5.54 10.05
CA ASN A 80 -14.19 -6.10 10.27
C ASN A 80 -14.51 -7.26 9.32
N GLY A 81 -13.61 -7.61 8.41
CA GLY A 81 -13.81 -8.68 7.44
C GLY A 81 -14.82 -8.36 6.33
N ALA A 82 -15.31 -7.12 6.29
CA ALA A 82 -16.37 -6.75 5.35
C ALA A 82 -15.86 -6.53 3.93
N ALA A 83 -14.55 -6.29 3.76
CA ALA A 83 -13.99 -5.99 2.45
C ALA A 83 -12.52 -6.35 2.40
N THR A 84 -11.98 -6.46 1.18
CA THR A 84 -10.57 -6.75 0.95
C THR A 84 -10.05 -5.80 -0.10
N VAL A 85 -8.90 -5.18 0.19
CA VAL A 85 -8.22 -4.31 -0.76
C VAL A 85 -7.28 -5.19 -1.60
N PRO A 86 -7.28 -5.06 -2.93
CA PRO A 86 -6.32 -5.79 -3.76
C PRO A 86 -4.89 -5.46 -3.36
N ILE A 87 -4.07 -6.48 -3.17
CA ILE A 87 -2.66 -6.31 -2.87
C ILE A 87 -1.81 -6.67 -4.09
N TYR A 88 -0.62 -6.09 -4.17
CA TYR A 88 0.29 -6.29 -5.29
C TYR A 88 1.62 -6.78 -4.77
N GLU A 89 2.26 -7.67 -5.53
CA GLU A 89 3.60 -8.12 -5.21
C GLU A 89 4.58 -6.96 -5.46
N LEU A 90 5.48 -6.74 -4.51
CA LEU A 90 6.48 -5.67 -4.58
C LEU A 90 7.87 -6.29 -4.57
N ARG A 91 8.74 -5.77 -5.41
CA ARG A 91 10.12 -6.22 -5.53
C ARG A 91 11.03 -5.01 -5.63
N ILE A 92 12.16 -5.06 -4.94
CA ILE A 92 13.18 -4.02 -5.05
C ILE A 92 14.38 -4.61 -5.78
N GLU A 93 14.73 -4.00 -6.91
CA GLU A 93 15.86 -4.42 -7.74
C GLU A 93 16.83 -3.26 -7.84
N GLY A 94 17.96 -3.34 -7.11
CA GLY A 94 18.88 -2.21 -7.00
C GLY A 94 18.19 -1.06 -6.32
N ASP A 95 18.02 0.06 -7.03
CA ASP A 95 17.30 1.23 -6.54
C ASP A 95 15.88 1.31 -7.07
N ASP A 96 15.45 0.35 -7.89
CA ASP A 96 14.13 0.38 -8.51
C ASP A 96 13.11 -0.36 -7.68
N VAL A 97 11.98 0.29 -7.45
CA VAL A 97 10.83 -0.32 -6.77
C VAL A 97 9.85 -0.77 -7.84
N MET A 98 9.65 -2.09 -7.92
CA MET A 98 8.82 -2.73 -8.92
C MET A 98 7.56 -3.29 -8.27
N VAL A 99 6.43 -3.09 -8.91
CA VAL A 99 5.15 -3.63 -8.43
C VAL A 99 4.46 -4.37 -9.57
N ALA A 100 3.92 -5.55 -9.25
CA ALA A 100 3.19 -6.37 -10.21
C ALA A 100 1.74 -5.91 -10.29
N ILE A 101 1.38 -5.30 -11.39
CA ILE A 101 0.02 -4.78 -11.61
C ILE A 101 -0.58 -5.28 -12.90
#